data_c98e1a25459971c7f0e9246fc948c4bb
#
_entry.id   c98e1a25459971c7f0e9246fc948c4bb
#
_cell.length_a   1.000
_cell.length_b   1.000
_cell.length_c   1.000
_cell.angle_alpha   90.00
_cell.angle_beta   90.00
_cell.angle_gamma   90.00
#
_symmetry.space_group_name_H-M   'P 1'
#
loop_
_entity.id
_entity.type
_entity.pdbx_description
1 polymer ?
#
loop_
_entity_poly.entity_id
_entity_poly.type
_entity_poly.pdbx_seq_one_letter_code
_entity_poly.pdbx_strand_id
1 'polypeptide(L)'
;MSQFRVVPSITMYDTFATFCTSFEVGARDLILTDRVLYEMYLSGVRCAGILIEDDYGAGEPDDKKVSQILLAARALSYDRVIAVGGGSVMDIGKLLSLAQTPEMLENLVAVFERKIPVVREKTLVLLPTTCGTGSEITNISVCSFPALGTKIGLADDALYA
;
A
#
# COMPACT_ATOMS: atom_id res chain seq x y z
N MET A 1 -0.01 -29.32 18.30
CA MET A 1 0.15 -28.02 18.96
C MET A 1 -0.08 -26.95 17.88
N SER A 2 -1.11 -26.12 17.98
CA SER A 2 -1.38 -25.05 17.01
C SER A 2 -0.77 -23.74 17.54
N GLN A 3 -0.01 -23.05 16.71
CA GLN A 3 0.59 -21.76 17.03
C GLN A 3 -0.13 -20.68 16.22
N PHE A 4 -0.63 -19.64 16.89
CA PHE A 4 -1.15 -18.44 16.26
C PHE A 4 -0.16 -17.30 16.45
N ARG A 5 0.18 -16.61 15.36
CA ARG A 5 1.11 -15.47 15.39
C ARG A 5 0.55 -14.32 14.57
N VAL A 6 0.46 -13.13 15.15
CA VAL A 6 0.27 -11.87 14.44
C VAL A 6 1.63 -11.20 14.35
N VAL A 7 2.06 -10.86 13.14
CA VAL A 7 3.39 -10.24 12.91
C VAL A 7 3.32 -8.72 13.03
N PRO A 8 2.34 -8.01 12.42
CA PRO A 8 2.21 -6.56 12.55
C PRO A 8 1.88 -6.13 13.97
N SER A 9 2.37 -4.95 14.35
CA SER A 9 1.91 -4.26 15.57
C SER A 9 0.56 -3.59 15.30
N ILE A 10 -0.41 -3.78 16.19
CA ILE A 10 -1.75 -3.22 16.06
C ILE A 10 -1.95 -2.16 17.13
N THR A 11 -2.26 -0.93 16.71
CA THR A 11 -2.60 0.18 17.59
C THR A 11 -3.98 0.72 17.22
N MET A 12 -4.84 0.93 18.22
CA MET A 12 -6.17 1.49 18.02
C MET A 12 -6.17 2.98 18.36
N TYR A 13 -6.82 3.78 17.52
CA TYR A 13 -7.05 5.20 17.74
C TYR A 13 -8.54 5.50 17.63
N ASP A 14 -9.06 6.39 18.49
CA ASP A 14 -10.48 6.73 18.51
C ASP A 14 -10.92 7.47 17.24
N THR A 15 -10.03 8.24 16.65
CA THR A 15 -10.31 9.02 15.44
C THR A 15 -9.07 9.09 14.52
N PHE A 16 -9.30 9.37 13.24
CA PHE A 16 -8.21 9.64 12.30
C PHE A 16 -7.37 10.86 12.72
N ALA A 17 -7.98 11.89 13.27
CA ALA A 17 -7.27 13.06 13.77
C ALA A 17 -6.34 12.71 14.94
N THR A 18 -6.77 11.84 15.86
CA THR A 18 -5.93 11.34 16.94
C THR A 18 -4.75 10.53 16.42
N PHE A 19 -4.99 9.67 15.41
CA PHE A 19 -3.91 8.97 14.72
C PHE A 19 -2.90 9.95 14.12
N CYS A 20 -3.35 10.92 13.31
CA CYS A 20 -2.46 11.90 12.68
C CYS A 20 -1.57 12.65 13.69
N THR A 21 -2.15 13.04 14.83
CA THR A 21 -1.41 13.76 15.89
C THR A 21 -0.43 12.85 16.61
N SER A 22 -0.87 11.66 17.04
CA SER A 22 -0.06 10.74 17.84
C SER A 22 1.04 10.07 17.01
N PHE A 23 0.79 9.82 15.73
CA PHE A 23 1.75 9.25 14.80
C PHE A 23 2.66 10.32 14.17
N GLU A 24 2.37 11.60 14.43
CA GLU A 24 3.09 12.74 13.86
C GLU A 24 3.15 12.68 12.33
N VAL A 25 1.95 12.54 11.71
CA VAL A 25 1.85 12.54 10.24
C VAL A 25 2.34 13.87 9.67
N GLY A 26 3.26 13.82 8.72
CA GLY A 26 3.94 15.03 8.23
C GLY A 26 4.71 14.86 6.93
N ALA A 27 5.66 15.76 6.70
CA ALA A 27 6.37 15.90 5.42
C ALA A 27 7.16 14.67 4.93
N ARG A 28 7.28 13.63 5.75
CA ARG A 28 7.96 12.37 5.40
C ARG A 28 6.99 11.22 5.10
N ASP A 29 5.69 11.50 5.07
CA ASP A 29 4.64 10.50 4.84
C ASP A 29 4.06 10.60 3.44
N LEU A 30 4.06 9.49 2.73
CA LEU A 30 3.25 9.29 1.53
C LEU A 30 1.93 8.63 1.94
N ILE A 31 0.81 9.27 1.63
CA ILE A 31 -0.51 8.69 1.87
C ILE A 31 -1.05 8.11 0.55
N LEU A 32 -1.53 6.87 0.59
CA LEU A 32 -2.32 6.26 -0.48
C LEU A 32 -3.74 6.05 0.02
N THR A 33 -4.73 6.45 -0.77
CA THR A 33 -6.15 6.35 -0.38
C THR A 33 -7.07 6.28 -1.61
N ASP A 34 -8.37 6.09 -1.39
CA ASP A 34 -9.40 6.28 -2.39
C ASP A 34 -9.97 7.71 -2.38
N ARG A 35 -10.75 8.05 -3.42
CA ARG A 35 -11.34 9.38 -3.58
C ARG A 35 -12.27 9.77 -2.44
N VAL A 36 -13.10 8.85 -1.99
CA VAL A 36 -14.11 9.12 -0.95
C VAL A 36 -13.43 9.46 0.38
N LEU A 37 -12.46 8.67 0.79
CA LEU A 37 -11.71 8.89 2.03
C LEU A 37 -10.86 10.17 1.95
N TYR A 38 -10.27 10.47 0.78
CA TYR A 38 -9.57 11.72 0.56
C TYR A 38 -10.46 12.93 0.83
N GLU A 39 -11.65 12.97 0.23
CA GLU A 39 -12.59 14.09 0.40
C GLU A 39 -13.12 14.21 1.82
N MET A 40 -13.38 13.07 2.49
CA MET A 40 -13.93 13.06 3.85
C MET A 40 -12.91 13.41 4.94
N TYR A 41 -11.66 12.98 4.80
CA TYR A 41 -10.73 12.99 5.95
C TYR A 41 -9.33 13.52 5.63
N LEU A 42 -8.88 13.47 4.37
CA LEU A 42 -7.46 13.63 4.05
C LEU A 42 -7.12 14.93 3.31
N SER A 43 -8.09 15.64 2.76
CA SER A 43 -7.89 16.85 1.94
C SER A 43 -7.11 17.97 2.66
N GLY A 44 -7.14 18.02 3.99
CA GLY A 44 -6.41 18.99 4.81
C GLY A 44 -5.09 18.48 5.42
N VAL A 45 -4.72 17.22 5.17
CA VAL A 45 -3.53 16.61 5.77
C VAL A 45 -2.27 17.09 5.06
N ARG A 46 -1.29 17.59 5.83
CA ARG A 46 0.02 17.98 5.29
C ARG A 46 0.99 16.80 5.38
N CYS A 47 1.46 16.33 4.22
CA CYS A 47 2.36 15.20 4.10
C CYS A 47 3.28 15.37 2.87
N ALA A 48 4.13 14.40 2.56
CA ALA A 48 4.99 14.41 1.38
C ALA A 48 4.16 14.39 0.08
N GLY A 49 3.03 13.71 0.10
CA GLY A 49 2.07 13.64 -1.01
C GLY A 49 0.92 12.71 -0.70
N ILE A 50 -0.18 12.91 -1.39
CA ILE A 50 -1.36 12.03 -1.33
C ILE A 50 -1.60 11.49 -2.74
N LEU A 51 -1.57 10.17 -2.89
CA LEU A 51 -1.94 9.47 -4.10
C LEU A 51 -3.35 8.91 -3.93
N ILE A 52 -4.21 9.21 -4.87
CA ILE A 52 -5.60 8.74 -4.87
C ILE A 52 -5.70 7.66 -5.93
N GLU A 53 -5.97 6.41 -5.49
CA GLU A 53 -5.92 5.27 -6.40
C GLU A 53 -6.88 5.38 -7.59
N ASP A 54 -8.03 6.03 -7.40
CA ASP A 54 -9.04 6.25 -8.44
C ASP A 54 -8.51 7.08 -9.63
N ASP A 55 -7.50 7.93 -9.42
CA ASP A 55 -6.91 8.75 -10.47
C ASP A 55 -6.10 7.93 -11.49
N TYR A 56 -5.79 6.68 -11.16
CA TYR A 56 -5.00 5.75 -11.97
C TYR A 56 -5.82 4.65 -12.63
N GLY A 57 -7.15 4.73 -12.56
CA GLY A 57 -8.07 3.79 -13.18
C GLY A 57 -9.10 3.24 -12.20
N ALA A 58 -10.25 2.85 -12.73
CA ALA A 58 -11.33 2.26 -11.96
C ALA A 58 -11.08 0.78 -11.67
N GLY A 59 -11.73 0.26 -10.61
CA GLY A 59 -11.73 -1.16 -10.28
C GLY A 59 -10.51 -1.65 -9.50
N GLU A 60 -10.36 -2.96 -9.47
CA GLU A 60 -9.29 -3.61 -8.71
C GLU A 60 -7.90 -3.26 -9.26
N PRO A 61 -6.84 -3.37 -8.42
CA PRO A 61 -5.47 -3.12 -8.85
C PRO A 61 -5.05 -4.06 -9.98
N ASP A 62 -4.74 -3.49 -11.13
CA ASP A 62 -4.06 -4.18 -12.21
C ASP A 62 -2.61 -3.71 -12.36
N ASP A 63 -1.83 -4.39 -13.18
CA ASP A 63 -0.42 -4.11 -13.41
C ASP A 63 -0.17 -2.68 -13.90
N LYS A 64 -1.08 -2.12 -14.71
CA LYS A 64 -0.96 -0.74 -15.24
C LYS A 64 -1.19 0.29 -14.15
N LYS A 65 -2.31 0.14 -13.40
CA LYS A 65 -2.66 1.02 -12.27
C LYS A 65 -1.54 1.03 -11.24
N VAL A 66 -1.08 -0.15 -10.83
CA VAL A 66 0.01 -0.30 -9.85
C VAL A 66 1.29 0.36 -10.35
N SER A 67 1.70 0.09 -11.60
CA SER A 67 2.93 0.69 -12.17
C SER A 67 2.86 2.21 -12.23
N GLN A 68 1.71 2.79 -12.58
CA GLN A 68 1.51 4.24 -12.61
C GLN A 68 1.61 4.86 -11.21
N ILE A 69 1.02 4.22 -10.19
CA ILE A 69 1.11 4.68 -8.80
C ILE A 69 2.56 4.61 -8.30
N LEU A 70 3.27 3.51 -8.56
CA LEU A 70 4.68 3.38 -8.19
C LEU A 70 5.54 4.46 -8.85
N LEU A 71 5.32 4.75 -10.14
CA LEU A 71 6.04 5.81 -10.86
C LEU A 71 5.72 7.20 -10.30
N ALA A 72 4.47 7.49 -9.96
CA ALA A 72 4.09 8.76 -9.35
C ALA A 72 4.76 8.95 -7.97
N ALA A 73 4.83 7.89 -7.18
CA ALA A 73 5.48 7.93 -5.87
C ALA A 73 6.98 8.25 -5.94
N ARG A 74 7.68 7.82 -7.00
CA ARG A 74 9.13 8.13 -7.18
C ARG A 74 9.45 9.61 -7.30
N ALA A 75 8.50 10.42 -7.70
CA ALA A 75 8.67 11.88 -7.75
C ALA A 75 8.62 12.54 -6.37
N LEU A 76 8.27 11.79 -5.32
CA LEU A 76 8.08 12.28 -3.97
C LEU A 76 9.22 11.78 -3.06
N SER A 77 9.55 12.60 -2.06
CA SER A 77 10.53 12.22 -1.02
C SER A 77 9.79 11.84 0.25
N TYR A 78 9.81 10.55 0.59
CA TYR A 78 9.13 10.01 1.77
C TYR A 78 9.88 8.82 2.36
N ASP A 79 9.61 8.54 3.64
CA ASP A 79 10.20 7.41 4.37
C ASP A 79 9.13 6.45 4.90
N ARG A 80 7.89 6.93 4.97
CA ARG A 80 6.77 6.15 5.49
C ARG A 80 5.63 6.15 4.47
N VAL A 81 5.01 5.00 4.29
CA VAL A 81 3.79 4.81 3.50
C VAL A 81 2.63 4.58 4.45
N ILE A 82 1.59 5.37 4.33
CA ILE A 82 0.34 5.24 5.07
C ILE A 82 -0.77 4.94 4.06
N ALA A 83 -1.24 3.70 4.03
CA ALA A 83 -2.34 3.29 3.16
C ALA A 83 -3.65 3.29 3.95
N VAL A 84 -4.59 4.16 3.56
CA VAL A 84 -5.89 4.33 4.20
C VAL A 84 -6.98 3.88 3.24
N GLY A 85 -7.58 2.73 3.46
CA GLY A 85 -8.57 2.21 2.52
C GLY A 85 -8.90 0.74 2.68
N GLY A 86 -9.51 0.16 1.67
CA GLY A 86 -9.81 -1.26 1.58
C GLY A 86 -8.61 -2.11 1.16
N GLY A 87 -8.85 -3.40 0.91
CA GLY A 87 -7.81 -4.36 0.52
C GLY A 87 -6.95 -3.91 -0.66
N SER A 88 -7.55 -3.34 -1.70
CA SER A 88 -6.84 -2.83 -2.89
C SER A 88 -5.83 -1.74 -2.53
N VAL A 89 -6.25 -0.74 -1.76
CA VAL A 89 -5.37 0.35 -1.31
C VAL A 89 -4.24 -0.20 -0.45
N MET A 90 -4.54 -1.11 0.48
CA MET A 90 -3.54 -1.72 1.35
C MET A 90 -2.53 -2.56 0.56
N ASP A 91 -2.97 -3.33 -0.43
CA ASP A 91 -2.11 -4.15 -1.27
C ASP A 91 -1.14 -3.30 -2.12
N ILE A 92 -1.61 -2.18 -2.69
CA ILE A 92 -0.73 -1.22 -3.37
C ILE A 92 0.23 -0.55 -2.37
N GLY A 93 -0.25 -0.18 -1.18
CA GLY A 93 0.56 0.41 -0.11
C GLY A 93 1.75 -0.46 0.29
N LYS A 94 1.56 -1.79 0.33
CA LYS A 94 2.65 -2.76 0.54
C LYS A 94 3.73 -2.66 -0.53
N LEU A 95 3.34 -2.55 -1.80
CA LEU A 95 4.29 -2.42 -2.91
C LEU A 95 5.02 -1.08 -2.87
N LEU A 96 4.35 0.01 -2.47
CA LEU A 96 4.96 1.34 -2.29
C LEU A 96 6.03 1.35 -1.19
N SER A 97 5.96 0.44 -0.23
CA SER A 97 6.95 0.33 0.85
C SER A 97 8.22 -0.42 0.48
N LEU A 98 8.25 -1.04 -0.70
CA LEU A 98 9.41 -1.77 -1.21
C LEU A 98 10.42 -0.83 -1.88
N ALA A 99 11.66 -1.30 -2.01
CA ALA A 99 12.67 -0.68 -2.84
C ALA A 99 12.22 -0.73 -4.31
N GLN A 100 11.95 0.43 -4.90
CA GLN A 100 11.45 0.54 -6.26
C GLN A 100 12.61 0.53 -7.26
N THR A 101 13.18 -0.66 -7.49
CA THR A 101 14.27 -0.83 -8.46
C THR A 101 13.76 -0.67 -9.89
N PRO A 102 14.64 -0.32 -10.87
CA PRO A 102 14.25 -0.27 -12.28
C PRO A 102 13.61 -1.58 -12.75
N GLU A 103 14.18 -2.72 -12.37
CA GLU A 103 13.70 -4.04 -12.76
C GLU A 103 12.29 -4.32 -12.23
N MET A 104 11.98 -3.89 -10.99
CA MET A 104 10.64 -4.01 -10.41
C MET A 104 9.62 -3.21 -11.22
N LEU A 105 9.97 -1.99 -11.61
CA LEU A 105 9.07 -1.09 -12.34
C LEU A 105 8.85 -1.51 -13.79
N GLU A 106 9.88 -2.08 -14.44
CA GLU A 106 9.81 -2.55 -15.82
C GLU A 106 9.08 -3.88 -15.95
N ASN A 107 9.12 -4.73 -14.91
CA ASN A 107 8.55 -6.08 -14.97
C ASN A 107 7.84 -6.48 -13.67
N LEU A 108 6.71 -5.86 -13.43
CA LEU A 108 5.88 -6.14 -12.25
C LEU A 108 5.43 -7.61 -12.19
N VAL A 109 5.17 -8.25 -13.35
CA VAL A 109 4.83 -9.68 -13.42
C VAL A 109 5.94 -10.54 -12.80
N ALA A 110 7.20 -10.27 -13.13
CA ALA A 110 8.33 -11.03 -12.60
C ALA A 110 8.50 -10.86 -11.08
N VAL A 111 8.10 -9.70 -10.53
CA VAL A 111 8.04 -9.48 -9.07
C VAL A 111 6.99 -10.40 -8.44
N PHE A 112 5.78 -10.44 -8.99
CA PHE A 112 4.70 -11.28 -8.49
C PHE A 112 4.97 -12.77 -8.68
N GLU A 113 5.71 -13.15 -9.70
CA GLU A 113 6.21 -14.51 -9.93
C GLU A 113 7.46 -14.86 -9.08
N ARG A 114 7.92 -13.95 -8.20
CA ARG A 114 9.12 -14.09 -7.34
C ARG A 114 10.42 -14.33 -8.10
N LYS A 115 10.50 -13.87 -9.35
CA LYS A 115 11.73 -13.87 -10.17
C LYS A 115 12.63 -12.69 -9.84
N ILE A 116 12.04 -11.60 -9.35
CA ILE A 116 12.72 -10.41 -8.85
C ILE A 116 12.50 -10.35 -7.34
N PRO A 117 13.54 -10.36 -6.51
CA PRO A 117 13.41 -10.29 -5.06
C PRO A 117 12.87 -8.92 -4.64
N VAL A 118 12.06 -8.91 -3.58
CA VAL A 118 11.52 -7.69 -2.97
C VAL A 118 12.24 -7.40 -1.66
N VAL A 119 12.50 -6.13 -1.40
CA VAL A 119 13.15 -5.67 -0.18
C VAL A 119 12.35 -4.50 0.39
N ARG A 120 12.02 -4.55 1.68
CA ARG A 120 11.42 -3.42 2.38
C ARG A 120 12.40 -2.26 2.45
N GLU A 121 11.95 -1.07 2.05
CA GLU A 121 12.73 0.17 2.14
C GLU A 121 12.06 1.21 3.05
N LYS A 122 10.73 1.30 3.01
CA LYS A 122 9.97 2.31 3.74
C LYS A 122 9.17 1.69 4.88
N THR A 123 8.93 2.43 5.95
CA THR A 123 7.96 2.02 6.97
C THR A 123 6.56 1.96 6.37
N LEU A 124 5.80 0.93 6.71
CA LEU A 124 4.43 0.73 6.22
C LEU A 124 3.44 0.81 7.37
N VAL A 125 2.39 1.57 7.17
CA VAL A 125 1.23 1.68 8.05
C VAL A 125 -0.02 1.43 7.24
N LEU A 126 -0.85 0.52 7.69
CA LEU A 126 -2.12 0.15 7.04
C LEU A 126 -3.29 0.52 7.95
N LEU A 127 -4.20 1.36 7.44
CA LEU A 127 -5.43 1.75 8.12
C LEU A 127 -6.62 1.17 7.35
N PRO A 128 -7.14 0.01 7.76
CA PRO A 128 -8.26 -0.63 7.08
C PRO A 128 -9.56 0.16 7.30
N THR A 129 -10.33 0.34 6.24
CA THR A 129 -11.66 0.98 6.27
C THR A 129 -12.79 0.02 5.93
N THR A 130 -12.45 -1.20 5.51
CA THR A 130 -13.40 -2.28 5.20
C THR A 130 -13.05 -3.53 5.99
N CYS A 131 -14.06 -4.22 6.52
CA CYS A 131 -13.87 -5.54 7.10
C CYS A 131 -13.94 -6.61 5.99
N GLY A 132 -13.05 -7.60 6.03
CA GLY A 132 -13.15 -8.77 5.15
C GLY A 132 -11.82 -9.32 4.64
N THR A 133 -10.98 -8.52 4.00
CA THR A 133 -9.74 -9.03 3.36
C THR A 133 -8.65 -9.43 4.36
N GLY A 134 -8.58 -8.76 5.52
CA GLY A 134 -7.48 -8.95 6.48
C GLY A 134 -6.12 -8.54 5.91
N SER A 135 -6.10 -7.71 4.87
CA SER A 135 -4.85 -7.30 4.21
C SER A 135 -3.91 -6.57 5.18
N GLU A 136 -4.44 -5.90 6.19
CA GLU A 136 -3.68 -5.19 7.24
C GLU A 136 -2.79 -6.11 8.09
N ILE A 137 -3.12 -7.39 8.18
CA ILE A 137 -2.37 -8.36 9.00
C ILE A 137 -1.66 -9.43 8.18
N THR A 138 -1.75 -9.38 6.85
CA THR A 138 -1.13 -10.36 5.96
C THR A 138 0.10 -9.81 5.25
N ASN A 139 0.98 -10.70 4.81
CA ASN A 139 2.13 -10.42 3.97
C ASN A 139 1.85 -10.66 2.47
N ILE A 140 0.60 -10.47 2.04
CA ILE A 140 0.17 -10.74 0.67
C ILE A 140 -0.30 -9.45 0.02
N SER A 141 0.15 -9.21 -1.20
CA SER A 141 -0.40 -8.21 -2.12
C SER A 141 -0.93 -8.90 -3.35
N VAL A 142 -2.14 -8.56 -3.80
CA VAL A 142 -2.80 -9.16 -4.97
C VAL A 142 -2.87 -8.14 -6.10
N CYS A 143 -2.47 -8.56 -7.30
CA CYS A 143 -2.56 -7.74 -8.50
C CYS A 143 -3.19 -8.54 -9.65
N SER A 144 -4.03 -7.89 -10.44
CA SER A 144 -4.58 -8.44 -11.67
C SER A 144 -3.60 -8.21 -12.83
N PHE A 145 -3.44 -9.22 -13.67
CA PHE A 145 -2.64 -9.16 -14.90
C PHE A 145 -3.55 -9.49 -16.08
N PRO A 146 -4.28 -8.50 -16.64
CA PRO A 146 -5.26 -8.73 -17.70
C PRO A 146 -4.66 -9.38 -18.94
N ALA A 147 -3.41 -9.06 -19.29
CA ALA A 147 -2.71 -9.67 -20.41
C ALA A 147 -2.48 -11.19 -20.23
N LEU A 148 -2.44 -11.66 -18.98
CA LEU A 148 -2.32 -13.08 -18.63
C LEU A 148 -3.65 -13.72 -18.26
N GLY A 149 -4.75 -12.94 -18.23
CA GLY A 149 -6.08 -13.39 -17.83
C GLY A 149 -6.16 -13.92 -16.39
N THR A 150 -5.32 -13.44 -15.48
CA THR A 150 -5.22 -13.98 -14.11
C THR A 150 -4.93 -12.90 -13.06
N LYS A 151 -5.12 -13.28 -11.78
CA LYS A 151 -4.64 -12.54 -10.62
C LYS A 151 -3.52 -13.33 -9.95
N ILE A 152 -2.49 -12.64 -9.51
CA ILE A 152 -1.36 -13.25 -8.82
C ILE A 152 -1.21 -12.59 -7.45
N GLY A 153 -1.00 -13.40 -6.42
CA GLY A 153 -0.66 -12.95 -5.07
C GLY A 153 0.84 -13.04 -4.84
N LEU A 154 1.46 -11.93 -4.54
CA LEU A 154 2.83 -11.89 -4.01
C LEU A 154 2.75 -12.04 -2.49
N ALA A 155 3.34 -13.13 -1.97
CA ALA A 155 3.47 -13.33 -0.53
C ALA A 155 4.95 -13.29 -0.14
N ASP A 156 5.33 -12.31 0.68
CA ASP A 156 6.70 -12.11 1.16
C ASP A 156 6.69 -11.37 2.50
N ASP A 157 7.61 -11.71 3.40
CA ASP A 157 7.67 -11.09 4.73
C ASP A 157 8.00 -9.58 4.65
N ALA A 158 8.59 -9.12 3.56
CA ALA A 158 8.79 -7.69 3.28
C ALA A 158 7.47 -6.91 3.13
N LEU A 159 6.30 -7.58 3.00
CA LEU A 159 4.98 -6.96 2.85
C LEU A 159 4.20 -6.81 4.16
N TYR A 160 4.69 -7.32 5.28
CA TYR A 160 4.05 -7.04 6.59
C TYR A 160 4.15 -5.55 6.95
N ALA A 161 3.12 -4.98 7.58
CA ALA A 161 3.13 -3.61 8.11
C ALA A 161 3.85 -3.52 9.46
#